data_0d4decefa25d9cc2391ff28aabc6f547
#
_entry.id   0d4decefa25d9cc2391ff28aabc6f547
#
_cell.length_a   1.000
_cell.length_b   1.000
_cell.length_c   1.000
_cell.angle_alpha   90.00
_cell.angle_beta   90.00
_cell.angle_gamma   90.00
#
_symmetry.space_group_name_H-M   'P 1'
#
loop_
_entity.id
_entity.type
_entity.pdbx_description
1 polymer ?
#
loop_
_entity_poly.entity_id
_entity_poly.type
_entity_poly.pdbx_seq_one_letter_code
_entity_poly.pdbx_strand_id
1 'polypeptide(L)'
;MMIAANIISMTILFAVPLLLVAMGGMFSEHSGVINIALEGMMIIGALFACFTLQGLDQSGFGPAHPQLSMFIAILVAGVTGMIFSLLLGFAAINLKADQTIGGTALNQFAPAFAVVMTWAIQGQGLTTIFIPNWVRITRDTFGLAPVDGPSFWNNLIFKYFYLTTPVAIVLFIAAYIVMYKTRFGLRLRACGEHPQAADSVGINVYKMRYAGVLISGFLGGVGGL
;
A
#
# COMPACT_ATOMS: atom_id res chain seq x y z
N MET A 1 8.03 16.31 -27.29
CA MET A 1 8.47 15.03 -26.76
C MET A 1 8.72 15.06 -25.23
N MET A 2 9.39 16.04 -24.65
CA MET A 2 9.65 16.13 -23.19
C MET A 2 8.38 16.27 -22.34
N ILE A 3 7.39 17.06 -22.79
CA ILE A 3 6.11 17.20 -22.09
C ILE A 3 5.39 15.85 -22.02
N ALA A 4 5.37 15.10 -23.13
CA ALA A 4 4.77 13.77 -23.15
C ALA A 4 5.45 12.78 -22.19
N ALA A 5 6.81 12.76 -22.14
CA ALA A 5 7.53 11.94 -21.19
C ALA A 5 7.18 12.29 -19.73
N ASN A 6 7.07 13.58 -19.41
CA ASN A 6 6.70 14.03 -18.08
C ASN A 6 5.25 13.61 -17.71
N ILE A 7 4.32 13.75 -18.66
CA ILE A 7 2.92 13.33 -18.44
C ILE A 7 2.86 11.83 -18.16
N ILE A 8 3.52 11.00 -18.98
CA ILE A 8 3.51 9.55 -18.82
C ILE A 8 4.15 9.15 -17.47
N SER A 9 5.32 9.71 -17.12
CA SER A 9 5.97 9.41 -15.83
C SER A 9 5.10 9.80 -14.64
N MET A 10 4.43 10.97 -14.68
CA MET A 10 3.50 11.37 -13.64
C MET A 10 2.27 10.47 -13.59
N THR A 11 1.75 10.05 -14.75
CA THR A 11 0.62 9.12 -14.81
C THR A 11 0.98 7.80 -14.13
N ILE A 12 2.18 7.24 -14.38
CA ILE A 12 2.65 6.02 -13.71
C ILE A 12 2.75 6.24 -12.21
N LEU A 13 3.33 7.37 -11.78
CA LEU A 13 3.47 7.71 -10.36
C LEU A 13 2.14 7.68 -9.60
N PHE A 14 1.08 8.22 -10.18
CA PHE A 14 -0.25 8.23 -9.56
C PHE A 14 -1.06 6.95 -9.79
N ALA A 15 -0.84 6.26 -10.91
CA ALA A 15 -1.56 5.02 -11.22
C ALA A 15 -1.14 3.83 -10.34
N VAL A 16 0.14 3.75 -9.96
CA VAL A 16 0.67 2.63 -9.16
C VAL A 16 -0.01 2.50 -7.79
N PRO A 17 -0.11 3.56 -6.96
CA PRO A 17 -0.88 3.52 -5.72
C PRO A 17 -2.33 3.07 -5.92
N LEU A 18 -3.01 3.66 -6.90
CA LEU A 18 -4.42 3.35 -7.18
C LEU A 18 -4.61 1.88 -7.58
N LEU A 19 -3.70 1.31 -8.37
CA LEU A 19 -3.74 -0.11 -8.73
C LEU A 19 -3.59 -1.01 -7.51
N LEU A 20 -2.65 -0.71 -6.60
CA LEU A 20 -2.46 -1.48 -5.37
C LEU A 20 -3.69 -1.44 -4.47
N VAL A 21 -4.30 -0.28 -4.32
CA VAL A 21 -5.53 -0.09 -3.53
C VAL A 21 -6.71 -0.82 -4.17
N ALA A 22 -6.88 -0.71 -5.48
CA ALA A 22 -7.94 -1.42 -6.20
C ALA A 22 -7.81 -2.95 -6.04
N MET A 23 -6.58 -3.47 -6.09
CA MET A 23 -6.34 -4.88 -5.81
C MET A 23 -6.65 -5.25 -4.38
N GLY A 24 -6.30 -4.39 -3.42
CA GLY A 24 -6.67 -4.55 -2.01
C GLY A 24 -8.18 -4.64 -1.84
N GLY A 25 -8.94 -3.73 -2.47
CA GLY A 25 -10.40 -3.74 -2.51
C GLY A 25 -10.95 -5.05 -3.07
N MET A 26 -10.40 -5.51 -4.19
CA MET A 26 -10.79 -6.77 -4.83
C MET A 26 -10.66 -7.98 -3.88
N PHE A 27 -9.58 -8.11 -3.12
CA PHE A 27 -9.42 -9.21 -2.15
C PHE A 27 -10.46 -9.17 -1.04
N SER A 28 -10.73 -7.98 -0.54
CA SER A 28 -11.73 -7.78 0.52
C SER A 28 -13.14 -8.09 0.02
N GLU A 29 -13.55 -7.53 -1.12
CA GLU A 29 -14.86 -7.78 -1.73
C GLU A 29 -15.10 -9.27 -2.03
N HIS A 30 -14.13 -9.95 -2.63
CA HIS A 30 -14.22 -11.39 -2.89
C HIS A 30 -14.24 -12.23 -1.61
N SER A 31 -13.90 -11.68 -0.45
CA SER A 31 -14.06 -12.34 0.84
C SER A 31 -15.46 -12.16 1.46
N GLY A 32 -16.29 -11.29 0.87
CA GLY A 32 -17.61 -10.90 1.39
C GLY A 32 -17.55 -9.79 2.45
N VAL A 33 -16.45 -9.04 2.51
CA VAL A 33 -16.30 -7.84 3.35
C VAL A 33 -15.91 -6.67 2.46
N ILE A 34 -16.76 -5.64 2.38
CA ILE A 34 -16.49 -4.44 1.61
C ILE A 34 -15.53 -3.54 2.40
N ASN A 35 -14.35 -3.27 1.85
CA ASN A 35 -13.36 -2.42 2.51
C ASN A 35 -13.39 -0.99 1.97
N ILE A 36 -14.18 -0.13 2.59
CA ILE A 36 -14.23 1.29 2.27
C ILE A 36 -13.10 2.06 2.96
N ALA A 37 -12.43 1.48 3.98
CA ALA A 37 -11.37 2.12 4.75
C ALA A 37 -10.00 2.15 4.05
N LEU A 38 -9.91 1.86 2.75
CA LEU A 38 -8.65 1.76 2.01
C LEU A 38 -7.85 3.07 2.01
N GLU A 39 -8.52 4.23 1.92
CA GLU A 39 -7.86 5.54 2.01
C GLU A 39 -7.19 5.73 3.38
N GLY A 40 -7.88 5.35 4.46
CA GLY A 40 -7.32 5.36 5.80
C GLY A 40 -6.12 4.45 5.95
N MET A 41 -6.16 3.26 5.32
CA MET A 41 -5.03 2.31 5.31
C MET A 41 -3.82 2.87 4.56
N MET A 42 -4.05 3.58 3.44
CA MET A 42 -3.00 4.30 2.71
C MET A 42 -2.32 5.35 3.60
N ILE A 43 -3.11 6.18 4.28
CA ILE A 43 -2.59 7.26 5.13
C ILE A 43 -1.77 6.69 6.29
N ILE A 44 -2.26 5.66 6.96
CA ILE A 44 -1.54 5.00 8.07
C ILE A 44 -0.28 4.31 7.57
N GLY A 45 -0.35 3.59 6.44
CA GLY A 45 0.81 2.98 5.80
C GLY A 45 1.89 4.01 5.45
N ALA A 46 1.50 5.10 4.77
CA ALA A 46 2.38 6.20 4.43
C ALA A 46 3.04 6.85 5.65
N LEU A 47 2.26 7.12 6.70
CA LEU A 47 2.75 7.74 7.93
C LEU A 47 3.90 6.94 8.55
N PHE A 48 3.68 5.67 8.82
CA PHE A 48 4.69 4.82 9.46
C PHE A 48 5.89 4.53 8.54
N ALA A 49 5.66 4.40 7.24
CA ALA A 49 6.75 4.26 6.27
C ALA A 49 7.63 5.52 6.22
N CYS A 50 7.03 6.72 6.18
CA CYS A 50 7.77 7.98 6.20
C CYS A 50 8.57 8.15 7.48
N PHE A 51 8.02 7.83 8.66
CA PHE A 51 8.77 7.84 9.91
C PHE A 51 9.93 6.82 9.90
N THR A 52 9.71 5.65 9.31
CA THR A 52 10.78 4.65 9.15
C THR A 52 11.89 5.19 8.27
N LEU A 53 11.58 5.80 7.13
CA LEU A 53 12.57 6.41 6.24
C LEU A 53 13.32 7.54 6.93
N GLN A 54 12.64 8.39 7.68
CA GLN A 54 13.27 9.46 8.44
C GLN A 54 14.21 8.92 9.53
N GLY A 55 13.82 7.88 10.26
CA GLY A 55 14.67 7.23 11.26
C GLY A 55 15.90 6.55 10.62
N LEU A 56 15.74 5.91 9.48
CA LEU A 56 16.84 5.32 8.71
C LEU A 56 17.81 6.39 8.14
N ASP A 57 17.28 7.55 7.77
CA ASP A 57 18.10 8.69 7.33
C ASP A 57 18.95 9.23 8.47
N GLN A 58 18.36 9.47 9.63
CA GLN A 58 19.05 9.96 10.83
C GLN A 58 20.12 8.99 11.35
N SER A 59 19.91 7.68 11.19
CA SER A 59 20.88 6.66 11.58
C SER A 59 22.06 6.53 10.60
N GLY A 60 22.02 7.19 9.43
CA GLY A 60 23.00 7.05 8.35
C GLY A 60 22.87 5.76 7.54
N PHE A 61 22.00 4.84 7.95
CA PHE A 61 21.77 3.58 7.22
C PHE A 61 21.06 3.82 5.87
N GLY A 62 20.12 4.78 5.84
CA GLY A 62 19.37 5.13 4.64
C GLY A 62 20.23 5.51 3.45
N PRO A 63 21.13 6.52 3.58
CA PRO A 63 22.04 6.89 2.52
C PRO A 63 23.03 5.78 2.13
N ALA A 64 23.45 4.93 3.09
CA ALA A 64 24.36 3.81 2.82
C ALA A 64 23.68 2.68 2.02
N HIS A 65 22.40 2.41 2.29
CA HIS A 65 21.63 1.33 1.66
C HIS A 65 20.24 1.79 1.20
N PRO A 66 20.15 2.66 0.16
CA PRO A 66 18.90 3.32 -0.22
C PRO A 66 17.75 2.35 -0.56
N GLN A 67 18.06 1.34 -1.39
CA GLN A 67 17.03 0.40 -1.87
C GLN A 67 16.55 -0.56 -0.77
N LEU A 68 17.44 -0.96 0.13
CA LEU A 68 17.08 -1.79 1.28
C LEU A 68 16.19 -1.02 2.25
N SER A 69 16.51 0.25 2.50
CA SER A 69 15.71 1.14 3.35
C SER A 69 14.32 1.37 2.78
N MET A 70 14.21 1.53 1.45
CA MET A 70 12.92 1.62 0.77
C MET A 70 12.12 0.33 0.86
N PHE A 71 12.78 -0.84 0.73
CA PHE A 71 12.11 -2.13 0.89
C PHE A 71 11.58 -2.33 2.32
N ILE A 72 12.35 -1.92 3.34
CA ILE A 72 11.90 -1.93 4.74
C ILE A 72 10.67 -1.01 4.92
N ALA A 73 10.69 0.18 4.33
CA ALA A 73 9.57 1.11 4.40
C ALA A 73 8.29 0.53 3.74
N ILE A 74 8.42 -0.16 2.60
CA ILE A 74 7.32 -0.86 1.93
C ILE A 74 6.72 -1.95 2.85
N LEU A 75 7.57 -2.74 3.50
CA LEU A 75 7.11 -3.77 4.45
C LEU A 75 6.41 -3.15 5.66
N VAL A 76 6.96 -2.07 6.22
CA VAL A 76 6.34 -1.35 7.34
C VAL A 76 4.99 -0.78 6.92
N ALA A 77 4.90 -0.14 5.74
CA ALA A 77 3.63 0.37 5.20
C ALA A 77 2.57 -0.74 5.09
N GLY A 78 2.95 -1.88 4.52
CA GLY A 78 2.04 -3.01 4.38
C GLY A 78 1.59 -3.60 5.72
N VAL A 79 2.52 -3.80 6.66
CA VAL A 79 2.21 -4.36 7.98
C VAL A 79 1.32 -3.41 8.79
N THR A 80 1.60 -2.11 8.78
CA THR A 80 0.78 -1.11 9.51
C THR A 80 -0.62 -0.98 8.91
N GLY A 81 -0.73 -0.99 7.57
CA GLY A 81 -2.03 -1.05 6.88
C GLY A 81 -2.79 -2.33 7.21
N MET A 82 -2.11 -3.49 7.28
CA MET A 82 -2.68 -4.77 7.71
C MET A 82 -3.19 -4.71 9.15
N ILE A 83 -2.42 -4.16 10.09
CA ILE A 83 -2.82 -4.00 11.49
C ILE A 83 -4.06 -3.08 11.58
N PHE A 84 -4.04 -1.96 10.86
CA PHE A 84 -5.16 -1.02 10.85
C PHE A 84 -6.43 -1.65 10.25
N SER A 85 -6.29 -2.54 9.26
CA SER A 85 -7.41 -3.26 8.65
C SER A 85 -8.11 -4.23 9.61
N LEU A 86 -7.42 -4.69 10.67
CA LEU A 86 -8.03 -5.52 11.71
C LEU A 86 -9.18 -4.83 12.42
N LEU A 87 -9.16 -3.50 12.55
CA LEU A 87 -10.25 -2.74 13.15
C LEU A 87 -11.54 -2.90 12.34
N LEU A 88 -11.44 -2.76 11.01
CA LEU A 88 -12.56 -3.00 10.11
C LEU A 88 -12.98 -4.48 10.12
N GLY A 89 -12.01 -5.38 10.04
CA GLY A 89 -12.25 -6.82 10.06
C GLY A 89 -12.99 -7.25 11.32
N PHE A 90 -12.57 -6.78 12.48
CA PHE A 90 -13.23 -7.09 13.76
C PHE A 90 -14.67 -6.53 13.80
N ALA A 91 -14.86 -5.28 13.39
CA ALA A 91 -16.18 -4.65 13.35
C ALA A 91 -17.13 -5.38 12.39
N ALA A 92 -16.69 -5.69 11.17
CA ALA A 92 -17.53 -6.30 10.14
C ALA A 92 -17.79 -7.80 10.39
N ILE A 93 -16.78 -8.55 10.83
CA ILE A 93 -16.86 -10.01 10.91
C ILE A 93 -17.41 -10.46 12.28
N ASN A 94 -16.92 -9.88 13.39
CA ASN A 94 -17.30 -10.30 14.74
C ASN A 94 -18.52 -9.54 15.25
N LEU A 95 -18.53 -8.22 15.12
CA LEU A 95 -19.64 -7.40 15.60
C LEU A 95 -20.80 -7.31 14.60
N LYS A 96 -20.59 -7.80 13.36
CA LYS A 96 -21.59 -7.70 12.27
C LYS A 96 -22.06 -6.25 12.04
N ALA A 97 -21.19 -5.28 12.32
CA ALA A 97 -21.47 -3.87 12.12
C ALA A 97 -21.56 -3.52 10.63
N ASP A 98 -22.25 -2.43 10.33
CA ASP A 98 -22.31 -1.90 8.97
C ASP A 98 -20.89 -1.52 8.49
N GLN A 99 -20.49 -2.14 7.38
CA GLN A 99 -19.14 -2.01 6.83
C GLN A 99 -18.91 -0.61 6.27
N THR A 100 -19.95 0.04 5.77
CA THR A 100 -19.88 1.40 5.23
C THR A 100 -19.63 2.41 6.34
N ILE A 101 -20.36 2.30 7.45
CA ILE A 101 -20.19 3.18 8.61
C ILE A 101 -18.81 2.96 9.23
N GLY A 102 -18.42 1.70 9.43
CA GLY A 102 -17.10 1.39 9.98
C GLY A 102 -15.95 1.85 9.09
N GLY A 103 -16.07 1.65 7.77
CA GLY A 103 -15.07 2.06 6.78
C GLY A 103 -14.93 3.58 6.70
N THR A 104 -16.03 4.32 6.64
CA THR A 104 -16.00 5.79 6.61
C THR A 104 -15.46 6.38 7.89
N ALA A 105 -15.79 5.81 9.06
CA ALA A 105 -15.24 6.25 10.34
C ALA A 105 -13.70 6.08 10.37
N LEU A 106 -13.16 4.96 9.88
CA LEU A 106 -11.73 4.74 9.80
C LEU A 106 -11.03 5.69 8.81
N ASN A 107 -11.68 6.01 7.68
CA ASN A 107 -11.16 7.01 6.73
C ASN A 107 -11.10 8.42 7.33
N GLN A 108 -12.04 8.78 8.20
CA GLN A 108 -12.02 10.06 8.92
C GLN A 108 -10.98 10.06 10.06
N PHE A 109 -10.85 8.94 10.75
CA PHE A 109 -9.89 8.79 11.85
C PHE A 109 -8.43 8.86 11.38
N ALA A 110 -8.09 8.20 10.27
CA ALA A 110 -6.71 8.07 9.82
C ALA A 110 -5.98 9.41 9.58
N PRO A 111 -6.54 10.40 8.85
CA PRO A 111 -5.85 11.68 8.66
C PRO A 111 -5.72 12.47 9.98
N ALA A 112 -6.72 12.46 10.86
CA ALA A 112 -6.65 13.10 12.16
C ALA A 112 -5.54 12.47 13.02
N PHE A 113 -5.48 11.15 13.07
CA PHE A 113 -4.43 10.42 13.76
C PHE A 113 -3.04 10.73 13.17
N ALA A 114 -2.91 10.81 11.85
CA ALA A 114 -1.65 11.12 11.19
C ALA A 114 -1.13 12.51 11.56
N VAL A 115 -1.99 13.53 11.62
CA VAL A 115 -1.62 14.89 12.04
C VAL A 115 -1.14 14.89 13.49
N VAL A 116 -1.90 14.27 14.41
CA VAL A 116 -1.55 14.21 15.83
C VAL A 116 -0.22 13.48 16.04
N MET A 117 0.00 12.35 15.37
CA MET A 117 1.25 11.59 15.46
C MET A 117 2.44 12.39 14.91
N THR A 118 2.25 13.10 13.81
CA THR A 118 3.30 13.96 13.24
C THR A 118 3.66 15.08 14.21
N TRP A 119 2.69 15.74 14.84
CA TRP A 119 2.93 16.76 15.86
C TRP A 119 3.61 16.21 17.11
N ALA A 120 3.25 15.01 17.54
CA ALA A 120 3.87 14.37 18.70
C ALA A 120 5.35 14.05 18.48
N ILE A 121 5.74 13.71 17.25
CA ILE A 121 7.11 13.29 16.92
C ILE A 121 7.97 14.47 16.45
N GLN A 122 7.44 15.35 15.59
CA GLN A 122 8.21 16.45 14.98
C GLN A 122 8.03 17.80 15.65
N GLY A 123 7.01 17.94 16.51
CA GLY A 123 6.63 19.19 17.17
C GLY A 123 5.38 19.83 16.58
N GLN A 124 4.71 20.66 17.40
CA GLN A 124 3.43 21.28 17.04
C GLN A 124 3.58 22.20 15.80
N GLY A 125 2.60 22.09 14.90
CA GLY A 125 2.53 22.91 13.68
C GLY A 125 3.22 22.28 12.47
N LEU A 126 4.01 21.22 12.62
CA LEU A 126 4.65 20.52 11.51
C LEU A 126 3.75 19.37 11.02
N THR A 127 3.20 19.53 9.83
CA THR A 127 2.31 18.53 9.21
C THR A 127 3.00 17.81 8.03
N THR A 128 4.24 18.19 7.71
CA THR A 128 4.97 17.66 6.56
C THR A 128 6.14 16.82 7.04
N ILE A 129 6.23 15.59 6.57
CA ILE A 129 7.39 14.71 6.80
C ILE A 129 8.32 14.84 5.62
N PHE A 130 9.57 15.24 5.85
CA PHE A 130 10.57 15.35 4.79
C PHE A 130 11.06 13.95 4.41
N ILE A 131 10.97 13.64 3.11
CA ILE A 131 11.49 12.39 2.54
C ILE A 131 12.80 12.70 1.83
N PRO A 132 13.90 12.01 2.18
CA PRO A 132 15.22 12.22 1.58
C PRO A 132 15.26 11.89 0.09
N ASN A 133 16.11 12.60 -0.65
CA ASN A 133 16.23 12.41 -2.10
C ASN A 133 16.84 11.06 -2.53
N TRP A 134 17.60 10.39 -1.65
CA TRP A 134 18.21 9.09 -1.92
C TRP A 134 17.20 7.95 -2.13
N VAL A 135 15.93 8.14 -1.75
CA VAL A 135 14.83 7.20 -1.95
C VAL A 135 14.56 6.92 -3.43
N ARG A 136 14.89 7.85 -4.32
CA ARG A 136 14.68 7.71 -5.76
C ARG A 136 15.67 6.74 -6.38
N ILE A 137 15.19 5.94 -7.33
CA ILE A 137 16.06 5.16 -8.21
C ILE A 137 16.56 6.10 -9.32
N THR A 138 17.86 6.38 -9.30
CA THR A 138 18.55 7.19 -10.31
C THR A 138 19.40 6.30 -11.19
N ARG A 139 19.95 6.86 -12.27
CA ARG A 139 20.88 6.15 -13.17
C ARG A 139 22.12 5.66 -12.44
N ASP A 140 22.57 6.43 -11.45
CA ASP A 140 23.75 6.10 -10.62
C ASP A 140 23.53 4.80 -9.83
N THR A 141 22.28 4.50 -9.47
CA THR A 141 21.90 3.23 -8.80
C THR A 141 22.22 2.00 -9.67
N PHE A 142 22.20 2.17 -10.99
CA PHE A 142 22.55 1.11 -11.96
C PHE A 142 23.97 1.25 -12.54
N GLY A 143 24.78 2.17 -12.02
CA GLY A 143 26.13 2.43 -12.53
C GLY A 143 26.16 2.98 -13.97
N LEU A 144 25.06 3.57 -14.43
CA LEU A 144 24.95 4.15 -15.77
C LEU A 144 25.46 5.59 -15.76
N ALA A 145 26.31 5.94 -16.72
CA ALA A 145 26.84 7.29 -16.86
C ALA A 145 25.73 8.37 -16.89
N PRO A 146 25.96 9.53 -16.26
CA PRO A 146 25.03 10.65 -16.35
C PRO A 146 24.83 11.05 -17.82
N VAL A 147 23.59 11.37 -18.20
CA VAL A 147 23.27 11.87 -19.54
C VAL A 147 23.26 13.38 -19.46
N ASP A 148 24.20 14.02 -20.15
CA ASP A 148 24.23 15.45 -20.29
C ASP A 148 23.06 15.91 -21.16
N GLY A 149 22.12 16.64 -20.56
CA GLY A 149 20.99 17.24 -21.22
C GLY A 149 19.65 16.51 -21.09
N PRO A 150 18.58 17.16 -21.57
CA PRO A 150 17.22 16.64 -21.46
C PRO A 150 16.98 15.50 -22.45
N SER A 151 17.04 14.25 -21.96
CA SER A 151 16.74 13.05 -22.74
C SER A 151 15.32 12.57 -22.47
N PHE A 152 14.57 12.27 -23.54
CA PHE A 152 13.19 11.72 -23.46
C PHE A 152 13.15 10.43 -22.61
N TRP A 153 14.02 9.49 -22.89
CA TRP A 153 14.09 8.20 -22.19
C TRP A 153 14.51 8.32 -20.74
N ASN A 154 15.43 9.25 -20.44
CA ASN A 154 15.84 9.51 -19.08
C ASN A 154 14.71 10.09 -18.23
N ASN A 155 13.95 11.04 -18.77
CA ASN A 155 12.81 11.61 -18.09
C ASN A 155 11.64 10.63 -17.97
N LEU A 156 11.45 9.74 -18.94
CA LEU A 156 10.39 8.73 -18.91
C LEU A 156 10.64 7.68 -17.83
N ILE A 157 11.88 7.20 -17.72
CA ILE A 157 12.21 6.05 -16.86
C ILE A 157 12.67 6.48 -15.48
N PHE A 158 13.56 7.48 -15.37
CA PHE A 158 14.25 7.77 -14.10
C PHE A 158 13.76 9.00 -13.35
N LYS A 159 12.91 9.84 -13.93
CA LYS A 159 12.48 11.09 -13.29
C LYS A 159 11.64 10.87 -12.03
N TYR A 160 10.72 9.91 -12.07
CA TYR A 160 9.79 9.56 -10.99
C TYR A 160 9.75 8.05 -10.77
N PHE A 161 10.87 7.37 -10.89
CA PHE A 161 10.94 5.92 -10.71
C PHE A 161 11.38 5.58 -9.30
N TYR A 162 10.50 4.93 -8.56
CA TYR A 162 10.75 4.46 -7.20
C TYR A 162 10.71 2.93 -7.17
N LEU A 163 11.31 2.34 -6.13
CA LEU A 163 11.26 0.89 -5.92
C LEU A 163 9.81 0.36 -5.78
N THR A 164 8.89 1.21 -5.35
CA THR A 164 7.46 0.87 -5.27
C THR A 164 6.87 0.47 -6.62
N THR A 165 7.30 1.06 -7.73
CA THR A 165 6.78 0.72 -9.07
C THR A 165 7.02 -0.74 -9.47
N PRO A 166 8.26 -1.29 -9.49
CA PRO A 166 8.48 -2.70 -9.81
C PRO A 166 7.88 -3.63 -8.75
N VAL A 167 7.88 -3.25 -7.47
CA VAL A 167 7.22 -4.02 -6.41
C VAL A 167 5.72 -4.10 -6.65
N ALA A 168 5.07 -3.01 -7.06
CA ALA A 168 3.64 -3.02 -7.38
C ALA A 168 3.31 -3.95 -8.56
N ILE A 169 4.15 -3.97 -9.60
CA ILE A 169 3.97 -4.89 -10.74
C ILE A 169 4.07 -6.34 -10.27
N VAL A 170 5.06 -6.66 -9.43
CA VAL A 170 5.22 -8.01 -8.86
C VAL A 170 4.01 -8.38 -7.99
N LEU A 171 3.55 -7.46 -7.14
CA LEU A 171 2.36 -7.66 -6.31
C LEU A 171 1.10 -7.85 -7.16
N PHE A 172 0.98 -7.10 -8.27
CA PHE A 172 -0.14 -7.25 -9.21
C PHE A 172 -0.18 -8.66 -9.82
N ILE A 173 0.95 -9.14 -10.32
CA ILE A 173 1.06 -10.48 -10.88
C ILE A 173 0.79 -11.54 -9.80
N ALA A 174 1.38 -11.38 -8.62
CA ALA A 174 1.16 -12.29 -7.48
C ALA A 174 -0.31 -12.33 -7.06
N ALA A 175 -0.97 -11.17 -6.96
CA ALA A 175 -2.38 -11.08 -6.61
C ALA A 175 -3.28 -11.76 -7.64
N TYR A 176 -3.00 -11.57 -8.94
CA TYR A 176 -3.72 -12.28 -10.01
C TYR A 176 -3.57 -13.79 -9.88
N ILE A 177 -2.33 -14.27 -9.67
CA ILE A 177 -2.06 -15.71 -9.51
C ILE A 177 -2.78 -16.25 -8.27
N VAL A 178 -2.65 -15.56 -7.12
CA VAL A 178 -3.27 -15.97 -5.85
C VAL A 178 -4.79 -16.04 -5.98
N MET A 179 -5.41 -15.02 -6.58
CA MET A 179 -6.86 -14.93 -6.70
C MET A 179 -7.45 -15.95 -7.68
N TYR A 180 -6.83 -16.13 -8.86
CA TYR A 180 -7.43 -16.89 -9.95
C TYR A 180 -6.79 -18.26 -10.19
N LYS A 181 -5.56 -18.51 -9.75
CA LYS A 181 -4.81 -19.75 -10.03
C LYS A 181 -4.57 -20.61 -8.79
N THR A 182 -4.94 -20.16 -7.57
CA THR A 182 -4.71 -20.92 -6.34
C THR A 182 -6.00 -21.42 -5.70
N ARG A 183 -5.85 -22.45 -4.85
CA ARG A 183 -6.94 -22.97 -4.01
C ARG A 183 -7.41 -21.95 -2.98
N PHE A 184 -6.53 -21.05 -2.56
CA PHE A 184 -6.86 -19.96 -1.63
C PHE A 184 -7.87 -18.99 -2.26
N GLY A 185 -7.58 -18.48 -3.47
CA GLY A 185 -8.48 -17.56 -4.18
C GLY A 185 -9.85 -18.18 -4.49
N LEU A 186 -9.86 -19.49 -4.85
CA LEU A 186 -11.12 -20.21 -5.05
C LEU A 186 -11.98 -20.24 -3.77
N ARG A 187 -11.36 -20.58 -2.62
CA ARG A 187 -12.05 -20.60 -1.31
C ARG A 187 -12.51 -19.21 -0.89
N LEU A 188 -11.68 -18.19 -1.15
CA LEU A 188 -12.00 -16.80 -0.81
C LEU A 188 -13.27 -16.35 -1.55
N ARG A 189 -13.33 -16.56 -2.86
CA ARG A 189 -14.51 -16.24 -3.69
C ARG A 189 -15.75 -17.01 -3.27
N ALA A 190 -15.61 -18.30 -3.00
CA ALA A 190 -16.71 -19.12 -2.50
C ALA A 190 -17.30 -18.59 -1.18
N CYS A 191 -16.44 -18.10 -0.26
CA CYS A 191 -16.87 -17.49 1.00
C CYS A 191 -17.57 -16.14 0.81
N GLY A 192 -17.23 -15.39 -0.24
CA GLY A 192 -17.89 -14.13 -0.56
C GLY A 192 -19.27 -14.33 -1.20
N GLU A 193 -19.38 -15.27 -2.17
CA GLU A 193 -20.62 -15.51 -2.89
C GLU A 193 -21.66 -16.27 -2.04
N HIS A 194 -21.28 -17.39 -1.42
CA HIS A 194 -22.17 -18.23 -0.64
C HIS A 194 -21.48 -18.75 0.64
N PRO A 195 -21.41 -17.93 1.71
CA PRO A 195 -20.68 -18.31 2.92
C PRO A 195 -21.27 -19.57 3.60
N GLN A 196 -22.57 -19.79 3.54
CA GLN A 196 -23.21 -20.98 4.12
C GLN A 196 -22.83 -22.25 3.37
N ALA A 197 -22.78 -22.20 2.03
CA ALA A 197 -22.33 -23.33 1.21
C ALA A 197 -20.84 -23.62 1.42
N ALA A 198 -20.01 -22.59 1.57
CA ALA A 198 -18.59 -22.75 1.87
C ALA A 198 -18.37 -23.42 3.25
N ASP A 199 -19.15 -23.04 4.25
CA ASP A 199 -19.08 -23.62 5.59
C ASP A 199 -19.51 -25.09 5.60
N SER A 200 -20.55 -25.45 4.85
CA SER A 200 -21.06 -26.83 4.77
C SER A 200 -20.03 -27.83 4.17
N VAL A 201 -19.09 -27.35 3.36
CA VAL A 201 -17.98 -28.17 2.81
C VAL A 201 -16.71 -28.07 3.66
N GLY A 202 -16.78 -27.49 4.88
CA GLY A 202 -15.69 -27.44 5.85
C GLY A 202 -14.70 -26.28 5.64
N ILE A 203 -15.04 -25.26 4.86
CA ILE A 203 -14.21 -24.07 4.70
C ILE A 203 -14.52 -23.10 5.84
N ASN A 204 -13.51 -22.72 6.62
CA ASN A 204 -13.68 -21.74 7.69
C ASN A 204 -13.85 -20.33 7.13
N VAL A 205 -15.11 -19.88 7.04
CA VAL A 205 -15.48 -18.57 6.46
C VAL A 205 -14.87 -17.40 7.24
N TYR A 206 -14.79 -17.48 8.57
CA TYR A 206 -14.20 -16.43 9.39
C TYR A 206 -12.73 -16.20 9.04
N LYS A 207 -11.93 -17.27 8.96
CA LYS A 207 -10.51 -17.19 8.60
C LYS A 207 -10.31 -16.63 7.20
N MET A 208 -11.16 -17.03 6.25
CA MET A 208 -11.07 -16.56 4.87
C MET A 208 -11.40 -15.07 4.75
N ARG A 209 -12.44 -14.59 5.45
CA ARG A 209 -12.80 -13.17 5.49
C ARG A 209 -11.69 -12.32 6.10
N TYR A 210 -11.13 -12.75 7.24
CA TYR A 210 -9.99 -12.06 7.83
C TYR A 210 -8.78 -12.03 6.89
N ALA A 211 -8.47 -13.14 6.21
CA ALA A 211 -7.38 -13.18 5.25
C ALA A 211 -7.59 -12.18 4.09
N GLY A 212 -8.82 -12.06 3.56
CA GLY A 212 -9.15 -11.08 2.53
C GLY A 212 -8.95 -9.64 3.01
N VAL A 213 -9.44 -9.31 4.21
CA VAL A 213 -9.30 -7.97 4.81
C VAL A 213 -7.84 -7.65 5.12
N LEU A 214 -7.05 -8.61 5.64
CA LEU A 214 -5.62 -8.41 5.94
C LEU A 214 -4.79 -8.17 4.68
N ILE A 215 -5.03 -8.95 3.61
CA ILE A 215 -4.37 -8.73 2.32
C ILE A 215 -4.76 -7.36 1.75
N SER A 216 -6.04 -7.00 1.87
CA SER A 216 -6.55 -5.68 1.48
C SER A 216 -5.83 -4.54 2.22
N GLY A 217 -5.68 -4.68 3.54
CA GLY A 217 -4.96 -3.71 4.37
C GLY A 217 -3.47 -3.62 4.03
N PHE A 218 -2.83 -4.76 3.75
CA PHE A 218 -1.43 -4.79 3.31
C PHE A 218 -1.24 -4.04 1.99
N LEU A 219 -2.05 -4.36 0.98
CA LEU A 219 -1.96 -3.70 -0.34
C LEU A 219 -2.34 -2.22 -0.26
N GLY A 220 -3.36 -1.87 0.54
CA GLY A 220 -3.73 -0.49 0.81
C GLY A 220 -2.60 0.29 1.49
N GLY A 221 -1.96 -0.28 2.52
CA GLY A 221 -0.82 0.32 3.20
C GLY A 221 0.37 0.56 2.28
N VAL A 222 0.73 -0.43 1.46
CA VAL A 222 1.80 -0.29 0.45
C VAL A 222 1.43 0.76 -0.61
N GLY A 223 0.16 0.84 -0.99
CA GLY A 223 -0.33 1.86 -1.93
C GLY A 223 -0.24 3.30 -1.40
N GLY A 224 -0.08 3.49 -0.09
CA GLY A 224 0.12 4.81 0.52
C GLY A 224 1.55 5.36 0.38
N LEU A 225 2.54 4.52 0.11
CA LEU A 225 3.96 4.90 0.00
C LEU A 225 4.35 5.22 -1.43
#